data_2cbd52444b37f54d09fb932e174ca708
#
_entry.id   2cbd52444b37f54d09fb932e174ca708
#
_cell.length_a   1.000
_cell.length_b   1.000
_cell.length_c   1.000
_cell.angle_alpha   90.00
_cell.angle_beta   90.00
_cell.angle_gamma   90.00
#
_symmetry.space_group_name_H-M   'P 1'
#
loop_
_entity.id
_entity.type
_entity.pdbx_description
1 polymer ?
#
loop_
_entity_poly.entity_id
_entity_poly.type
_entity_poly.pdbx_seq_one_letter_code
_entity_poly.pdbx_strand_id
1 'polypeptide(L)'
;MKHLFASTLALVIATTSTVAIAQTSGGGDAPKQHCDSGYVTGVGGAAQSFREYLALPDRDRYRYFADHQIQCKISDEGRAFDCTGVTNLKHEQMSVYDDSDGATITVTSRVELDQGTYPAIIVVQRKDVQCGQ
;
A
#
# COMPACT_ATOMS: atom_id res chain seq x y z
N MET A 1 65.69 39.38 -40.59
CA MET A 1 64.40 39.79 -40.39
C MET A 1 63.47 38.62 -40.18
N LYS A 2 63.09 38.51 -39.28
CA LYS A 2 62.85 37.66 -38.22
C LYS A 2 61.40 37.74 -37.80
N HIS A 3 60.66 36.81 -38.15
CA HIS A 3 59.24 36.73 -37.68
C HIS A 3 59.10 35.51 -36.79
N LEU A 4 59.01 35.81 -35.56
CA LEU A 4 58.70 34.87 -34.53
C LEU A 4 57.17 34.69 -34.54
N PHE A 5 56.74 33.55 -34.97
CA PHE A 5 55.36 33.17 -34.82
C PHE A 5 55.21 32.41 -33.50
N ALA A 6 54.72 33.10 -32.58
CA ALA A 6 54.27 32.45 -31.35
C ALA A 6 52.95 31.73 -31.62
N SER A 7 53.01 30.44 -31.72
CA SER A 7 51.80 29.62 -31.78
C SER A 7 51.25 29.47 -30.39
N THR A 8 50.18 30.17 -30.12
CA THR A 8 49.40 29.95 -28.92
C THR A 8 48.53 28.70 -29.11
N LEU A 9 48.94 27.67 -28.45
CA LEU A 9 48.16 26.46 -28.37
C LEU A 9 47.01 26.72 -27.40
N ALA A 10 45.82 26.89 -27.90
CA ALA A 10 44.64 26.96 -27.08
C ALA A 10 44.26 25.56 -26.60
N LEU A 11 44.54 25.32 -25.35
CA LEU A 11 44.12 24.09 -24.71
C LEU A 11 42.62 24.21 -24.41
N VAL A 12 41.82 23.58 -25.22
CA VAL A 12 40.40 23.43 -24.93
C VAL A 12 40.28 22.36 -23.88
N ILE A 13 40.10 22.77 -22.66
CA ILE A 13 39.75 21.86 -21.59
C ILE A 13 38.24 21.61 -21.76
N ALA A 14 37.93 20.50 -22.37
CA ALA A 14 36.58 19.98 -22.33
C ALA A 14 36.30 19.53 -20.90
N THR A 15 35.66 20.40 -20.15
CA THR A 15 35.08 20.02 -18.90
C THR A 15 33.87 19.12 -19.22
N THR A 16 34.09 17.86 -19.18
CA THR A 16 32.96 16.91 -19.10
C THR A 16 32.28 17.15 -17.79
N SER A 17 31.21 17.91 -17.83
CA SER A 17 30.28 17.99 -16.73
C SER A 17 29.68 16.61 -16.61
N THR A 18 30.21 15.82 -15.71
CA THR A 18 29.49 14.66 -15.23
C THR A 18 28.25 15.21 -14.53
N VAL A 19 27.16 15.18 -15.22
CA VAL A 19 25.88 15.35 -14.59
C VAL A 19 25.77 14.18 -13.62
N ALA A 20 26.15 14.44 -12.39
CA ALA A 20 25.76 13.55 -11.32
C ALA A 20 24.25 13.59 -11.32
N ILE A 21 23.64 12.59 -11.91
CA ILE A 21 22.24 12.33 -11.69
C ILE A 21 22.19 11.99 -10.22
N ALA A 22 21.89 12.99 -9.44
CA ALA A 22 21.50 12.77 -8.08
C ALA A 22 20.25 11.89 -8.17
N GLN A 23 20.46 10.60 -8.06
CA GLN A 23 19.36 9.74 -7.72
C GLN A 23 18.92 10.22 -6.36
N THR A 24 17.90 11.01 -6.39
CA THR A 24 17.14 11.27 -5.21
C THR A 24 16.48 9.93 -4.86
N SER A 25 17.21 9.07 -4.25
CA SER A 25 16.65 8.19 -3.26
C SER A 25 16.17 9.16 -2.20
N GLY A 26 15.09 9.82 -2.57
CA GLY A 26 14.57 10.94 -1.84
C GLY A 26 14.30 10.48 -0.47
N GLY A 27 14.81 11.22 0.44
CA GLY A 27 14.59 10.96 1.82
C GLY A 27 13.14 10.63 2.08
N GLY A 28 12.91 9.50 2.66
CA GLY A 28 11.77 9.21 3.46
C GLY A 28 10.54 8.62 2.80
N ASP A 29 10.36 8.72 1.52
CA ASP A 29 9.27 8.01 0.87
C ASP A 29 9.83 6.72 0.27
N ALA A 30 9.75 5.64 1.06
CA ALA A 30 9.85 4.33 0.47
C ALA A 30 8.91 4.28 -0.73
N PRO A 31 9.38 3.83 -1.91
CA PRO A 31 8.49 3.70 -3.05
C PRO A 31 7.27 2.91 -2.56
N LYS A 32 6.10 3.50 -2.74
CA LYS A 32 4.84 2.80 -2.42
C LYS A 32 4.91 1.49 -3.15
N GLN A 33 4.99 0.43 -2.38
CA GLN A 33 5.07 -0.89 -2.95
C GLN A 33 3.75 -1.15 -3.67
N HIS A 34 3.80 -1.01 -4.99
CA HIS A 34 2.65 -1.28 -5.82
C HIS A 34 2.65 -2.76 -6.14
N CYS A 35 1.75 -3.50 -5.54
CA CYS A 35 1.56 -4.90 -5.86
C CYS A 35 0.11 -5.19 -6.14
N ASP A 36 -0.14 -6.02 -7.13
CA ASP A 36 -1.49 -6.39 -7.52
C ASP A 36 -2.06 -7.49 -6.63
N SER A 37 -1.21 -8.27 -6.03
CA SER A 37 -1.59 -9.38 -5.15
C SER A 37 -0.56 -9.61 -4.07
N GLY A 38 -0.95 -10.29 -3.03
CA GLY A 38 -0.08 -10.62 -1.90
C GLY A 38 -0.85 -11.24 -0.75
N TYR A 39 -0.37 -10.95 0.44
CA TYR A 39 -0.96 -11.42 1.68
C TYR A 39 -1.24 -10.26 2.61
N VAL A 40 -2.25 -10.39 3.42
CA VAL A 40 -2.60 -9.41 4.44
C VAL A 40 -2.75 -10.09 5.80
N THR A 41 -2.22 -9.45 6.83
CA THR A 41 -2.31 -9.89 8.21
C THR A 41 -2.70 -8.69 9.07
N GLY A 42 -3.63 -8.88 9.98
CA GLY A 42 -4.09 -7.80 10.86
C GLY A 42 -5.56 -7.50 10.67
N VAL A 43 -5.99 -6.36 11.18
CA VAL A 43 -7.39 -5.98 11.17
C VAL A 43 -7.75 -5.30 9.86
N GLY A 44 -8.86 -5.71 9.29
CA GLY A 44 -9.49 -5.07 8.15
C GLY A 44 -11.00 -5.13 8.30
N GLY A 45 -11.71 -4.54 7.36
CA GLY A 45 -13.16 -4.59 7.41
C GLY A 45 -13.84 -3.70 6.39
N ALA A 46 -15.13 -3.51 6.60
CA ALA A 46 -15.93 -2.57 5.82
C ALA A 46 -15.38 -1.15 5.95
N ALA A 47 -15.40 -0.39 4.86
CA ALA A 47 -14.71 0.90 4.79
C ALA A 47 -15.06 1.86 5.93
N GLN A 48 -16.34 2.01 6.24
CA GLN A 48 -16.77 2.90 7.30
C GLN A 48 -16.37 2.37 8.68
N SER A 49 -16.64 1.11 8.96
CA SER A 49 -16.29 0.49 10.24
C SER A 49 -14.79 0.50 10.50
N PHE A 50 -13.99 0.28 9.46
CA PHE A 50 -12.54 0.29 9.59
C PHE A 50 -12.01 1.70 9.86
N ARG A 51 -12.58 2.73 9.25
CA ARG A 51 -12.25 4.12 9.57
C ARG A 51 -12.57 4.47 11.02
N GLU A 52 -13.72 4.04 11.51
CA GLU A 52 -14.10 4.24 12.91
C GLU A 52 -13.13 3.53 13.85
N TYR A 53 -12.76 2.30 13.51
CA TYR A 53 -11.78 1.53 14.27
C TYR A 53 -10.42 2.26 14.34
N LEU A 54 -9.91 2.73 13.21
CA LEU A 54 -8.62 3.43 13.16
C LEU A 54 -8.63 4.78 13.89
N ALA A 55 -9.78 5.43 13.98
CA ALA A 55 -9.93 6.70 14.67
C ALA A 55 -9.91 6.56 16.20
N LEU A 56 -10.09 5.36 16.72
CA LEU A 56 -10.10 5.11 18.16
C LEU A 56 -8.68 5.02 18.73
N PRO A 57 -8.51 5.44 20.01
CA PRO A 57 -7.29 5.11 20.75
C PRO A 57 -7.10 3.58 20.83
N ASP A 58 -5.85 3.14 20.87
CA ASP A 58 -5.52 1.70 20.86
C ASP A 58 -6.26 0.91 21.95
N ARG A 59 -6.42 1.49 23.13
CA ARG A 59 -7.12 0.87 24.25
C ARG A 59 -8.60 0.57 23.97
N ASP A 60 -9.23 1.36 23.08
CA ASP A 60 -10.66 1.23 22.78
C ASP A 60 -10.91 0.34 21.56
N ARG A 61 -9.87 0.10 20.76
CA ARG A 61 -9.97 -0.72 19.55
C ARG A 61 -10.35 -2.16 19.85
N TYR A 62 -9.86 -2.70 20.95
CA TYR A 62 -10.19 -4.07 21.34
C TYR A 62 -11.70 -4.23 21.58
N ARG A 63 -12.31 -3.29 22.29
CA ARG A 63 -13.76 -3.31 22.55
C ARG A 63 -14.55 -3.14 21.25
N TYR A 64 -14.13 -2.17 20.43
CA TYR A 64 -14.78 -1.95 19.14
C TYR A 64 -14.75 -3.22 18.29
N PHE A 65 -13.61 -3.87 18.22
CA PHE A 65 -13.46 -5.13 17.49
C PHE A 65 -14.40 -6.20 17.98
N ALA A 66 -14.54 -6.36 19.30
CA ALA A 66 -15.42 -7.37 19.89
C ALA A 66 -16.88 -7.07 19.60
N ASP A 67 -17.28 -5.80 19.59
CA ASP A 67 -18.67 -5.37 19.41
C ASP A 67 -19.08 -5.22 17.93
N HIS A 68 -18.11 -5.13 17.03
CA HIS A 68 -18.34 -4.84 15.60
C HIS A 68 -17.67 -5.87 14.70
N GLN A 69 -17.87 -7.13 14.99
CA GLN A 69 -17.36 -8.19 14.13
C GLN A 69 -18.02 -8.15 12.76
N ILE A 70 -17.23 -8.46 11.73
CA ILE A 70 -17.69 -8.34 10.36
C ILE A 70 -18.92 -9.19 10.08
N GLN A 71 -19.89 -8.58 9.44
CA GLN A 71 -21.12 -9.21 8.97
C GLN A 71 -21.37 -8.76 7.54
N CYS A 72 -21.73 -9.68 6.69
CA CYS A 72 -21.98 -9.41 5.27
C CYS A 72 -23.23 -10.16 4.81
N LYS A 73 -23.83 -9.66 3.76
CA LYS A 73 -24.77 -10.43 2.95
C LYS A 73 -23.98 -11.31 1.98
N ILE A 74 -24.55 -12.43 1.59
CA ILE A 74 -23.93 -13.35 0.64
C ILE A 74 -24.75 -13.35 -0.65
N SER A 75 -24.09 -13.09 -1.77
CA SER A 75 -24.71 -13.15 -3.09
C SER A 75 -24.91 -14.60 -3.56
N ASP A 76 -25.75 -14.79 -4.58
CA ASP A 76 -25.94 -16.10 -5.19
C ASP A 76 -24.65 -16.68 -5.80
N GLU A 77 -23.71 -15.81 -6.17
CA GLU A 77 -22.39 -16.22 -6.69
C GLU A 77 -21.40 -16.57 -5.58
N GLY A 78 -21.79 -16.48 -4.31
CA GLY A 78 -20.92 -16.80 -3.19
C GLY A 78 -19.93 -15.70 -2.82
N ARG A 79 -20.31 -14.44 -3.02
CA ARG A 79 -19.52 -13.27 -2.61
C ARG A 79 -20.17 -12.58 -1.44
N ALA A 80 -19.35 -12.14 -0.50
CA ALA A 80 -19.82 -11.28 0.59
C ALA A 80 -19.93 -9.84 0.10
N PHE A 81 -21.01 -9.17 0.45
CA PHE A 81 -21.27 -7.77 0.09
C PHE A 81 -22.08 -7.09 1.20
N ASP A 82 -22.24 -5.77 1.11
CA ASP A 82 -22.88 -4.95 2.14
C ASP A 82 -22.35 -5.27 3.54
N CYS A 83 -21.03 -5.31 3.66
CA CYS A 83 -20.38 -5.66 4.91
C CYS A 83 -20.40 -4.49 5.89
N THR A 84 -20.51 -4.81 7.17
CA THR A 84 -20.27 -3.92 8.30
C THR A 84 -19.33 -4.61 9.27
N GLY A 85 -18.58 -3.82 10.06
CA GLY A 85 -17.70 -4.37 11.07
C GLY A 85 -16.29 -4.64 10.58
N VAL A 86 -15.51 -5.22 11.46
CA VAL A 86 -14.07 -5.50 11.26
C VAL A 86 -13.76 -6.95 11.59
N THR A 87 -12.64 -7.42 11.07
CA THR A 87 -12.19 -8.80 11.27
C THR A 87 -10.67 -8.85 11.35
N ASN A 88 -10.17 -9.91 11.96
CA ASN A 88 -8.73 -10.18 12.01
C ASN A 88 -8.34 -11.15 10.90
N LEU A 89 -7.43 -10.72 10.05
CA LEU A 89 -6.93 -11.49 8.92
C LEU A 89 -5.65 -12.21 9.34
N LYS A 90 -5.62 -13.52 9.14
CA LYS A 90 -4.53 -14.38 9.57
C LYS A 90 -3.69 -14.83 8.38
N HIS A 91 -2.99 -13.88 7.75
CA HIS A 91 -2.19 -14.16 6.55
C HIS A 91 -3.05 -14.69 5.39
N GLU A 92 -4.01 -13.86 5.00
CA GLU A 92 -4.94 -14.19 3.92
C GLU A 92 -4.40 -13.70 2.58
N GLN A 93 -4.61 -14.49 1.55
CA GLN A 93 -4.35 -14.03 0.18
C GLN A 93 -5.28 -12.87 -0.17
N MET A 94 -4.72 -11.88 -0.83
CA MET A 94 -5.50 -10.73 -1.27
C MET A 94 -5.11 -10.31 -2.69
N SER A 95 -6.02 -9.64 -3.35
CA SER A 95 -5.74 -8.88 -4.57
C SER A 95 -6.17 -7.44 -4.36
N VAL A 96 -5.43 -6.52 -4.96
CA VAL A 96 -5.72 -5.09 -4.82
C VAL A 96 -6.96 -4.75 -5.65
N TYR A 97 -7.91 -4.10 -5.01
CA TYR A 97 -9.10 -3.58 -5.65
C TYR A 97 -8.96 -2.09 -5.95
N ASP A 98 -8.53 -1.32 -4.97
CA ASP A 98 -8.30 0.12 -5.12
C ASP A 98 -7.15 0.56 -4.20
N ASP A 99 -6.19 1.27 -4.77
CA ASP A 99 -4.97 1.73 -4.10
C ASP A 99 -4.88 3.26 -4.12
N SER A 100 -5.99 3.95 -4.04
CA SER A 100 -6.03 5.41 -4.10
C SER A 100 -5.69 6.11 -2.77
N ASP A 101 -5.86 5.43 -1.64
CA ASP A 101 -5.57 6.00 -0.32
C ASP A 101 -4.11 5.77 0.10
N GLY A 102 -3.55 6.71 0.86
CA GLY A 102 -2.16 6.65 1.30
C GLY A 102 -1.88 5.61 2.38
N ALA A 103 -2.67 5.60 3.46
CA ALA A 103 -2.44 4.74 4.62
C ALA A 103 -3.23 3.43 4.56
N THR A 104 -4.29 3.40 3.79
CA THR A 104 -5.15 2.23 3.63
C THR A 104 -5.20 1.78 2.18
N ILE A 105 -5.61 0.55 1.99
CA ILE A 105 -5.75 -0.06 0.67
C ILE A 105 -7.01 -0.92 0.68
N THR A 106 -7.76 -0.87 -0.40
CA THR A 106 -8.96 -1.71 -0.58
C THR A 106 -8.56 -2.96 -1.35
N VAL A 107 -8.88 -4.10 -0.78
CA VAL A 107 -8.47 -5.39 -1.31
C VAL A 107 -9.66 -6.34 -1.38
N THR A 108 -9.56 -7.33 -2.26
CA THR A 108 -10.41 -8.52 -2.22
C THR A 108 -9.67 -9.60 -1.44
N SER A 109 -10.28 -10.10 -0.40
CA SER A 109 -9.72 -11.17 0.42
C SER A 109 -10.84 -12.07 0.94
N ARG A 110 -10.48 -13.24 1.42
CA ARG A 110 -11.45 -14.12 2.06
C ARG A 110 -11.65 -13.68 3.51
N VAL A 111 -12.91 -13.63 3.92
CA VAL A 111 -13.28 -13.29 5.29
C VAL A 111 -14.09 -14.43 5.91
N GLU A 112 -13.86 -14.66 7.17
CA GLU A 112 -14.64 -15.63 7.95
C GLU A 112 -15.89 -14.96 8.49
N LEU A 113 -17.02 -15.52 8.15
CA LEU A 113 -18.35 -15.08 8.61
C LEU A 113 -19.03 -16.26 9.32
N ASP A 114 -20.13 -15.98 10.00
CA ASP A 114 -20.93 -17.03 10.64
C ASP A 114 -21.44 -18.06 9.61
N GLN A 115 -21.66 -17.63 8.37
CA GLN A 115 -22.14 -18.48 7.28
C GLN A 115 -21.03 -19.30 6.61
N GLY A 116 -19.76 -19.00 6.88
CA GLY A 116 -18.60 -19.60 6.23
C GLY A 116 -17.58 -18.57 5.79
N THR A 117 -16.65 -19.00 4.95
CA THR A 117 -15.58 -18.14 4.41
C THR A 117 -15.89 -17.73 2.99
N TYR A 118 -15.90 -16.43 2.73
CA TYR A 118 -16.29 -15.86 1.43
C TYR A 118 -15.36 -14.75 1.01
N PRO A 119 -15.12 -14.57 -0.30
CA PRO A 119 -14.42 -13.39 -0.80
C PRO A 119 -15.24 -12.12 -0.55
N ALA A 120 -14.58 -11.09 -0.10
CA ALA A 120 -15.16 -9.79 0.18
C ALA A 120 -14.19 -8.67 -0.20
N ILE A 121 -14.76 -7.51 -0.52
CA ILE A 121 -13.98 -6.29 -0.71
C ILE A 121 -13.92 -5.59 0.64
N ILE A 122 -12.72 -5.44 1.17
CA ILE A 122 -12.48 -4.86 2.49
C ILE A 122 -11.35 -3.84 2.44
N VAL A 123 -11.27 -3.00 3.46
CA VAL A 123 -10.18 -2.04 3.64
C VAL A 123 -9.23 -2.55 4.71
N VAL A 124 -7.95 -2.46 4.45
CA VAL A 124 -6.87 -2.85 5.36
C VAL A 124 -5.83 -1.72 5.45
N GLN A 125 -4.97 -1.77 6.44
CA GLN A 125 -3.82 -0.87 6.49
C GLN A 125 -2.77 -1.33 5.50
N ARG A 126 -2.20 -0.39 4.76
CA ARG A 126 -1.13 -0.69 3.80
C ARG A 126 0.07 -1.37 4.45
N LYS A 127 0.41 -0.98 5.69
CA LYS A 127 1.52 -1.60 6.44
C LYS A 127 1.32 -3.09 6.73
N ASP A 128 0.09 -3.57 6.70
CA ASP A 128 -0.26 -4.96 6.97
C ASP A 128 -0.26 -5.83 5.72
N VAL A 129 0.00 -5.24 4.57
CA VAL A 129 0.05 -5.93 3.29
C VAL A 129 1.49 -6.29 2.95
N GLN A 130 1.70 -7.56 2.60
CA GLN A 130 2.95 -8.06 2.06
C GLN A 130 2.72 -8.43 0.60
N CYS A 131 3.44 -7.77 -0.29
CA CYS A 131 3.41 -8.13 -1.71
C CYS A 131 3.98 -9.53 -1.86
N GLY A 132 3.18 -10.42 -2.38
CA GLY A 132 3.57 -11.79 -2.60
C GLY A 132 4.17 -11.98 -3.97
N GLN A 133 4.93 -13.00 -4.07
CA GLN A 133 5.36 -13.55 -5.35
C GLN A 133 4.49 -14.73 -5.73
#